data_ea52532bc94f7b1e5fad653eb62b1148
#
_entry.id   ea52532bc94f7b1e5fad653eb62b1148
#
_cell.length_a   1.000
_cell.length_b   1.000
_cell.length_c   1.000
_cell.angle_alpha   90.00
_cell.angle_beta   90.00
_cell.angle_gamma   90.00
#
_symmetry.space_group_name_H-M   'P 1'
#
loop_
_entity.id
_entity.type
_entity.pdbx_description
1 polymer ?
#
loop_
_entity_poly.entity_id
_entity_poly.type
_entity_poly.pdbx_seq_one_letter_code
_entity_poly.pdbx_strand_id
1 'polypeptide(L)'
;EDDAMNGYQSSYPGKKKYNAGKKKLDAAKKELEDGKKQIAAGKAELEQKQQELNAGIAQIQEGQQAVETQLAQLQEQIPQLEAGIGQLQAAVEGLEAAQNAVAQLEAAVQEKQSAVEAAQAARDEAAQKVENGELTEEELAGYEQALAQAQAELEAVNGALAQAQESLNACQQAA
;
A
#
# COMPACT_ATOMS: atom_id res chain seq x y z
N GLU A 1 63.09 -61.65 71.95
CA GLU A 1 61.67 -61.54 72.33
C GLU A 1 60.89 -60.45 71.49
N ASP A 2 61.55 -59.46 70.92
CA ASP A 2 60.84 -58.35 70.20
C ASP A 2 60.36 -58.71 68.73
N ASP A 3 60.96 -59.70 68.06
CA ASP A 3 60.53 -60.10 66.72
C ASP A 3 59.25 -60.94 66.69
N ALA A 4 58.88 -61.59 67.79
CA ALA A 4 57.64 -62.38 67.84
C ALA A 4 56.39 -61.50 68.05
N MET A 5 56.51 -60.34 68.64
CA MET A 5 55.38 -59.41 68.82
C MET A 5 55.03 -58.62 67.57
N ASN A 6 55.95 -58.32 66.72
CA ASN A 6 55.70 -57.61 65.42
C ASN A 6 54.98 -58.49 64.38
N GLY A 7 55.23 -59.83 64.42
CA GLY A 7 54.55 -60.79 63.49
C GLY A 7 53.08 -61.01 63.86
N TYR A 8 52.68 -60.88 65.11
CA TYR A 8 51.30 -61.10 65.58
C TYR A 8 50.38 -59.95 65.25
N GLN A 9 50.86 -58.76 65.10
CA GLN A 9 50.00 -57.59 64.75
C GLN A 9 49.64 -57.49 63.29
N SER A 10 50.35 -58.16 62.41
CA SER A 10 50.09 -58.05 60.93
C SER A 10 49.14 -59.14 60.40
N SER A 11 48.78 -60.16 61.12
CA SER A 11 48.03 -61.32 60.65
C SER A 11 46.64 -61.53 61.26
N TYR A 12 46.12 -60.53 61.98
CA TYR A 12 44.73 -60.62 62.46
C TYR A 12 43.70 -60.56 61.27
N PRO A 13 42.89 -61.62 61.03
CA PRO A 13 41.90 -61.60 59.95
C PRO A 13 40.91 -60.46 60.04
N GLY A 14 40.68 -59.95 61.28
CA GLY A 14 39.83 -58.77 61.52
C GLY A 14 40.42 -57.48 61.00
N LYS A 15 41.74 -57.29 61.08
CA LYS A 15 42.43 -56.07 60.59
C LYS A 15 42.43 -56.00 59.09
N LYS A 16 42.58 -57.13 58.34
CA LYS A 16 42.44 -57.21 56.93
C LYS A 16 41.02 -56.85 56.48
N LYS A 17 40.00 -57.42 57.14
CA LYS A 17 38.57 -57.11 56.82
C LYS A 17 38.26 -55.65 57.12
N TYR A 18 38.75 -55.08 58.21
CA TYR A 18 38.58 -53.68 58.52
C TYR A 18 39.22 -52.75 57.51
N ASN A 19 40.47 -53.02 57.09
CA ASN A 19 41.16 -52.23 56.11
C ASN A 19 40.50 -52.32 54.72
N ALA A 20 40.03 -53.52 54.35
CA ALA A 20 39.27 -53.71 53.12
C ALA A 20 37.92 -52.96 53.15
N GLY A 21 37.22 -53.00 54.28
CA GLY A 21 35.98 -52.24 54.47
C GLY A 21 36.20 -50.72 54.43
N LYS A 22 37.28 -50.27 55.12
CA LYS A 22 37.64 -48.86 55.08
C LYS A 22 37.94 -48.33 53.66
N LYS A 23 38.69 -49.12 52.86
CA LYS A 23 38.96 -48.78 51.43
C LYS A 23 37.68 -48.69 50.62
N LYS A 24 36.75 -49.62 50.81
CA LYS A 24 35.44 -49.60 50.14
C LYS A 24 34.61 -48.38 50.54
N LEU A 25 34.63 -48.03 51.82
CA LEU A 25 33.93 -46.87 52.35
C LEU A 25 34.53 -45.55 51.80
N ASP A 26 35.86 -45.44 51.76
CA ASP A 26 36.55 -44.25 51.24
C ASP A 26 36.31 -44.11 49.71
N ALA A 27 36.29 -45.22 48.96
CA ALA A 27 35.92 -45.24 47.52
C ALA A 27 34.46 -44.82 47.33
N ALA A 28 33.53 -45.33 48.12
CA ALA A 28 32.12 -44.94 48.04
C ALA A 28 31.87 -43.47 48.42
N LYS A 29 32.61 -42.97 49.43
CA LYS A 29 32.56 -41.51 49.77
C LYS A 29 33.04 -40.66 48.62
N LYS A 30 34.13 -41.05 47.96
CA LYS A 30 34.66 -40.33 46.81
C LYS A 30 33.66 -40.33 45.64
N GLU A 31 33.07 -41.48 45.32
CA GLU A 31 32.01 -41.58 44.26
C GLU A 31 30.81 -40.70 44.58
N LEU A 32 30.40 -40.67 45.87
CA LEU A 32 29.30 -39.81 46.32
C LEU A 32 29.64 -38.33 46.16
N GLU A 33 30.85 -37.92 46.52
CA GLU A 33 31.32 -36.55 46.37
C GLU A 33 31.42 -36.11 44.91
N ASP A 34 31.93 -36.99 44.04
CA ASP A 34 32.00 -36.77 42.60
C ASP A 34 30.58 -36.69 41.99
N GLY A 35 29.66 -37.54 42.41
CA GLY A 35 28.27 -37.49 42.07
C GLY A 35 27.57 -36.19 42.47
N LYS A 36 27.83 -35.71 43.68
CA LYS A 36 27.32 -34.42 44.13
C LYS A 36 27.83 -33.26 43.30
N LYS A 37 29.12 -33.25 42.90
CA LYS A 37 29.71 -32.24 42.03
C LYS A 37 29.07 -32.26 40.65
N GLN A 38 28.80 -33.45 40.06
CA GLN A 38 28.13 -33.59 38.77
C GLN A 38 26.70 -33.06 38.84
N ILE A 39 25.96 -33.36 39.89
CA ILE A 39 24.60 -32.84 40.10
C ILE A 39 24.61 -31.32 40.21
N ALA A 40 25.56 -30.75 40.99
CA ALA A 40 25.67 -29.31 41.13
C ALA A 40 25.98 -28.60 39.79
N ALA A 41 26.91 -29.18 39.02
CA ALA A 41 27.24 -28.67 37.69
C ALA A 41 26.03 -28.79 36.73
N GLY A 42 25.31 -29.90 36.75
CA GLY A 42 24.10 -30.10 35.92
C GLY A 42 22.99 -29.13 36.29
N LYS A 43 22.82 -28.83 37.59
CA LYS A 43 21.85 -27.81 38.02
C LYS A 43 22.21 -26.42 37.52
N ALA A 44 23.48 -26.03 37.63
CA ALA A 44 23.94 -24.71 37.15
C ALA A 44 23.74 -24.57 35.65
N GLU A 45 24.05 -25.60 34.87
CA GLU A 45 23.80 -25.63 33.43
C GLU A 45 22.31 -25.51 33.08
N LEU A 46 21.45 -26.21 33.83
CA LEU A 46 20.01 -26.16 33.63
C LEU A 46 19.45 -24.77 33.97
N GLU A 47 19.92 -24.12 35.03
CA GLU A 47 19.53 -22.76 35.38
C GLU A 47 19.94 -21.75 34.30
N GLN A 48 21.15 -21.89 33.76
CA GLN A 48 21.60 -21.06 32.65
C GLN A 48 20.72 -21.22 31.42
N LYS A 49 20.44 -22.46 31.00
CA LYS A 49 19.55 -22.74 29.86
C LYS A 49 18.14 -22.20 30.05
N GLN A 50 17.64 -22.26 31.28
CA GLN A 50 16.34 -21.69 31.61
C GLN A 50 16.32 -20.17 31.47
N GLN A 51 17.39 -19.49 31.89
CA GLN A 51 17.54 -18.06 31.69
C GLN A 51 17.62 -17.68 30.23
N GLU A 52 18.39 -18.41 29.43
CA GLU A 52 18.49 -18.23 27.97
C GLU A 52 17.12 -18.43 27.29
N LEU A 53 16.38 -19.45 27.70
CA LEU A 53 15.04 -19.72 27.18
C LEU A 53 14.06 -18.58 27.54
N ASN A 54 14.08 -18.10 28.77
CA ASN A 54 13.23 -16.99 29.21
C ASN A 54 13.56 -15.70 28.45
N ALA A 55 14.85 -15.43 28.21
CA ALA A 55 15.27 -14.29 27.39
C ALA A 55 14.78 -14.43 25.94
N GLY A 56 14.86 -15.63 25.35
CA GLY A 56 14.33 -15.92 24.02
C GLY A 56 12.81 -15.72 23.93
N ILE A 57 12.07 -16.15 24.94
CA ILE A 57 10.61 -15.93 25.01
C ILE A 57 10.29 -14.44 25.07
N ALA A 58 11.02 -13.66 25.89
CA ALA A 58 10.82 -12.21 25.95
C ALA A 58 11.05 -11.52 24.60
N GLN A 59 12.11 -11.89 23.88
CA GLN A 59 12.39 -11.37 22.53
C GLN A 59 11.28 -11.71 21.53
N ILE A 60 10.73 -12.93 21.59
CA ILE A 60 9.62 -13.33 20.74
C ILE A 60 8.36 -12.49 21.05
N GLN A 61 8.07 -12.26 22.33
CA GLN A 61 6.93 -11.44 22.75
C GLN A 61 7.07 -9.99 22.29
N GLU A 62 8.26 -9.41 22.39
CA GLU A 62 8.53 -8.07 21.84
C GLU A 62 8.36 -8.03 20.31
N GLY A 63 8.86 -9.05 19.62
CA GLY A 63 8.67 -9.20 18.17
C GLY A 63 7.19 -9.31 17.78
N GLN A 64 6.40 -10.07 18.52
CA GLN A 64 4.96 -10.18 18.31
C GLN A 64 4.25 -8.83 18.47
N GLN A 65 4.55 -8.09 19.54
CA GLN A 65 3.98 -6.76 19.76
C GLN A 65 4.35 -5.77 18.64
N ALA A 66 5.59 -5.81 18.14
CA ALA A 66 6.02 -4.99 17.02
C ALA A 66 5.23 -5.31 15.74
N VAL A 67 5.04 -6.59 15.44
CA VAL A 67 4.24 -7.05 14.28
C VAL A 67 2.77 -6.64 14.42
N GLU A 68 2.17 -6.82 15.59
CA GLU A 68 0.79 -6.40 15.85
C GLU A 68 0.61 -4.89 15.65
N THR A 69 1.57 -4.09 16.14
CA THR A 69 1.54 -2.64 15.95
C THR A 69 1.63 -2.25 14.47
N GLN A 70 2.54 -2.87 13.72
CA GLN A 70 2.66 -2.64 12.28
C GLN A 70 1.41 -3.08 11.51
N LEU A 71 0.82 -4.20 11.89
CA LEU A 71 -0.42 -4.69 11.29
C LEU A 71 -1.57 -3.71 11.52
N ALA A 72 -1.71 -3.18 12.74
CA ALA A 72 -2.72 -2.18 13.05
C ALA A 72 -2.52 -0.89 12.22
N GLN A 73 -1.29 -0.41 12.06
CA GLN A 73 -0.97 0.73 11.21
C GLN A 73 -1.33 0.50 9.74
N LEU A 74 -1.01 -0.69 9.20
CA LEU A 74 -1.38 -1.06 7.83
C LEU A 74 -2.90 -1.12 7.65
N GLN A 75 -3.61 -1.69 8.61
CA GLN A 75 -5.08 -1.75 8.60
C GLN A 75 -5.72 -0.35 8.63
N GLU A 76 -5.08 0.62 9.28
CA GLU A 76 -5.53 2.02 9.27
C GLU A 76 -5.24 2.73 7.94
N GLN A 77 -4.14 2.38 7.27
CA GLN A 77 -3.76 2.97 5.98
C GLN A 77 -4.60 2.45 4.80
N ILE A 78 -5.06 1.22 4.84
CA ILE A 78 -5.85 0.61 3.76
C ILE A 78 -7.09 1.44 3.40
N PRO A 79 -7.97 1.84 4.34
CA PRO A 79 -9.15 2.65 4.02
C PRO A 79 -8.79 4.03 3.41
N GLN A 80 -7.67 4.62 3.81
CA GLN A 80 -7.19 5.88 3.27
C GLN A 80 -6.77 5.73 1.81
N LEU A 81 -6.07 4.64 1.49
CA LEU A 81 -5.69 4.31 0.11
C LEU A 81 -6.92 4.00 -0.75
N GLU A 82 -7.88 3.25 -0.23
CA GLU A 82 -9.14 2.95 -0.92
C GLU A 82 -9.94 4.23 -1.22
N ALA A 83 -10.01 5.16 -0.27
CA ALA A 83 -10.62 6.46 -0.48
C ALA A 83 -9.89 7.29 -1.55
N GLY A 84 -8.55 7.29 -1.53
CA GLY A 84 -7.72 7.92 -2.55
C GLY A 84 -7.95 7.33 -3.95
N ILE A 85 -8.04 6.02 -4.07
CA ILE A 85 -8.37 5.34 -5.33
C ILE A 85 -9.75 5.76 -5.83
N GLY A 86 -10.76 5.81 -4.94
CA GLY A 86 -12.10 6.26 -5.30
C GLY A 86 -12.13 7.71 -5.81
N GLN A 87 -11.36 8.61 -5.20
CA GLN A 87 -11.22 9.99 -5.68
C GLN A 87 -10.55 10.07 -7.05
N LEU A 88 -9.49 9.28 -7.29
CA LEU A 88 -8.83 9.22 -8.59
C LEU A 88 -9.75 8.67 -9.67
N GLN A 89 -10.54 7.65 -9.37
CA GLN A 89 -11.52 7.10 -10.33
C GLN A 89 -12.56 8.14 -10.71
N ALA A 90 -13.12 8.87 -9.74
CA ALA A 90 -14.08 9.95 -10.00
C ALA A 90 -13.46 11.09 -10.84
N ALA A 91 -12.18 11.43 -10.59
CA ALA A 91 -11.47 12.42 -11.39
C ALA A 91 -11.26 11.98 -12.84
N VAL A 92 -10.92 10.71 -13.07
CA VAL A 92 -10.77 10.14 -14.42
C VAL A 92 -12.11 10.15 -15.15
N GLU A 93 -13.20 9.73 -14.51
CA GLU A 93 -14.55 9.78 -15.13
C GLU A 93 -14.95 11.22 -15.47
N GLY A 94 -14.66 12.18 -14.60
CA GLY A 94 -14.90 13.60 -14.86
C GLY A 94 -14.09 14.13 -16.05
N LEU A 95 -12.84 13.71 -16.16
CA LEU A 95 -11.97 14.08 -17.28
C LEU A 95 -12.48 13.52 -18.62
N GLU A 96 -12.87 12.25 -18.64
CA GLU A 96 -13.46 11.62 -19.84
C GLU A 96 -14.76 12.31 -20.27
N ALA A 97 -15.63 12.64 -19.31
CA ALA A 97 -16.86 13.38 -19.59
C ALA A 97 -16.57 14.77 -20.18
N ALA A 98 -15.59 15.49 -19.63
CA ALA A 98 -15.19 16.81 -20.14
C ALA A 98 -14.59 16.72 -21.54
N GLN A 99 -13.75 15.71 -21.84
CA GLN A 99 -13.20 15.48 -23.16
C GLN A 99 -14.31 15.19 -24.20
N ASN A 100 -15.27 14.35 -23.84
CA ASN A 100 -16.40 14.04 -24.71
C ASN A 100 -17.28 15.28 -24.99
N ALA A 101 -17.49 16.13 -24.00
CA ALA A 101 -18.23 17.38 -24.15
C ALA A 101 -17.53 18.33 -25.14
N VAL A 102 -16.21 18.47 -25.00
CA VAL A 102 -15.41 19.29 -25.96
C VAL A 102 -15.51 18.74 -27.36
N ALA A 103 -15.35 17.42 -27.57
CA ALA A 103 -15.43 16.80 -28.89
C ALA A 103 -16.80 17.00 -29.56
N GLN A 104 -17.88 16.88 -28.77
CA GLN A 104 -19.24 17.13 -29.29
C GLN A 104 -19.45 18.60 -29.70
N LEU A 105 -18.93 19.53 -28.89
CA LEU A 105 -19.05 20.95 -29.21
C LEU A 105 -18.17 21.38 -30.38
N GLU A 106 -16.99 20.78 -30.55
CA GLU A 106 -16.16 21.00 -31.76
C GLU A 106 -16.90 20.54 -33.03
N ALA A 107 -17.55 19.39 -33.00
CA ALA A 107 -18.39 18.92 -34.10
C ALA A 107 -19.57 19.86 -34.38
N ALA A 108 -20.22 20.36 -33.31
CA ALA A 108 -21.31 21.33 -33.43
C ALA A 108 -20.83 22.68 -34.04
N VAL A 109 -19.64 23.13 -33.67
CA VAL A 109 -19.03 24.35 -34.26
C VAL A 109 -18.85 24.17 -35.78
N GLN A 110 -18.32 23.03 -36.23
CA GLN A 110 -18.16 22.76 -37.68
C GLN A 110 -19.51 22.74 -38.41
N GLU A 111 -20.54 22.11 -37.80
CA GLU A 111 -21.89 22.10 -38.40
C GLU A 111 -22.45 23.53 -38.51
N LYS A 112 -22.31 24.36 -37.45
CA LYS A 112 -22.80 25.73 -37.47
C LYS A 112 -22.00 26.64 -38.42
N GLN A 113 -20.70 26.42 -38.57
CA GLN A 113 -19.86 27.11 -39.56
C GLN A 113 -20.36 26.80 -40.97
N SER A 114 -20.63 25.54 -41.30
CA SER A 114 -21.18 25.15 -42.59
C SER A 114 -22.56 25.78 -42.86
N ALA A 115 -23.39 25.92 -41.80
CA ALA A 115 -24.69 26.58 -41.90
C ALA A 115 -24.55 28.09 -42.18
N VAL A 116 -23.60 28.76 -41.56
CA VAL A 116 -23.28 30.18 -41.81
C VAL A 116 -22.80 30.36 -43.26
N GLU A 117 -21.89 29.52 -43.75
CA GLU A 117 -21.40 29.58 -45.11
C GLU A 117 -22.54 29.37 -46.12
N ALA A 118 -23.44 28.43 -45.90
CA ALA A 118 -24.60 28.18 -46.73
C ALA A 118 -25.59 29.39 -46.72
N ALA A 119 -25.85 29.95 -45.54
CA ALA A 119 -26.73 31.13 -45.39
C ALA A 119 -26.11 32.36 -46.09
N GLN A 120 -24.80 32.52 -45.98
CA GLN A 120 -24.09 33.59 -46.65
C GLN A 120 -24.16 33.47 -48.19
N ALA A 121 -23.91 32.29 -48.74
CA ALA A 121 -24.01 32.02 -50.14
C ALA A 121 -25.44 32.28 -50.66
N ALA A 122 -26.47 31.84 -49.93
CA ALA A 122 -27.87 32.08 -50.27
C ALA A 122 -28.23 33.58 -50.24
N ARG A 123 -27.71 34.34 -49.24
CA ARG A 123 -27.90 35.77 -49.18
C ARG A 123 -27.24 36.50 -50.36
N ASP A 124 -26.00 36.11 -50.70
CA ASP A 124 -25.26 36.70 -51.83
C ASP A 124 -25.95 36.41 -53.19
N GLU A 125 -26.48 35.19 -53.41
CA GLU A 125 -27.28 34.85 -54.58
C GLU A 125 -28.58 35.67 -54.62
N ALA A 126 -29.28 35.81 -53.48
CA ALA A 126 -30.49 36.62 -53.41
C ALA A 126 -30.22 38.09 -53.69
N ALA A 127 -29.09 38.65 -53.19
CA ALA A 127 -28.69 40.03 -53.51
C ALA A 127 -28.47 40.23 -55.00
N GLN A 128 -27.82 39.30 -55.69
CA GLN A 128 -27.70 39.35 -57.16
C GLN A 128 -29.07 39.29 -57.93
N LYS A 129 -29.98 38.49 -57.40
CA LYS A 129 -31.35 38.41 -57.97
C LYS A 129 -32.14 39.69 -57.80
N VAL A 130 -31.94 40.42 -56.68
CA VAL A 130 -32.49 41.74 -56.44
C VAL A 130 -31.94 42.77 -57.50
N GLU A 131 -30.63 42.77 -57.70
CA GLU A 131 -29.98 43.59 -58.67
C GLU A 131 -30.52 43.34 -60.11
N ASN A 132 -30.83 42.08 -60.40
CA ASN A 132 -31.43 41.69 -61.70
C ASN A 132 -32.95 41.94 -61.80
N GLY A 133 -33.60 42.37 -60.70
CA GLY A 133 -35.04 42.57 -60.63
C GLY A 133 -35.87 41.30 -60.50
N GLU A 134 -35.26 40.17 -60.14
CA GLU A 134 -35.91 38.86 -60.00
C GLU A 134 -36.45 38.65 -58.55
N LEU A 135 -35.92 39.36 -57.59
CA LEU A 135 -36.33 39.38 -56.14
C LEU A 135 -36.55 40.80 -55.68
N THR A 136 -37.33 40.94 -54.63
CA THR A 136 -37.53 42.20 -53.92
C THR A 136 -36.54 42.40 -52.77
N GLU A 137 -36.33 43.65 -52.32
CA GLU A 137 -35.52 43.94 -51.09
C GLU A 137 -36.12 43.33 -49.85
N GLU A 138 -37.47 43.17 -49.78
CA GLU A 138 -38.14 42.53 -48.65
C GLU A 138 -37.85 41.02 -48.59
N GLU A 139 -37.72 40.35 -49.71
CA GLU A 139 -37.34 38.96 -49.84
C GLU A 139 -35.84 38.79 -49.42
N LEU A 140 -34.94 39.73 -49.84
CA LEU A 140 -33.56 39.74 -49.45
C LEU A 140 -33.41 39.87 -47.93
N ALA A 141 -34.23 40.69 -47.28
CA ALA A 141 -34.20 40.86 -45.82
C ALA A 141 -34.45 39.54 -45.08
N GLY A 142 -35.22 38.60 -45.66
CA GLY A 142 -35.41 37.25 -45.11
C GLY A 142 -34.11 36.44 -45.10
N TYR A 143 -33.29 36.53 -46.16
CA TYR A 143 -31.97 35.85 -46.23
C TYR A 143 -30.95 36.48 -45.28
N GLU A 144 -30.98 37.82 -45.11
CA GLU A 144 -30.15 38.52 -44.14
C GLU A 144 -30.47 38.13 -42.70
N GLN A 145 -31.75 37.97 -42.39
CA GLN A 145 -32.20 37.49 -41.09
C GLN A 145 -31.77 36.04 -40.84
N ALA A 146 -31.87 35.16 -41.84
CA ALA A 146 -31.41 33.79 -41.72
C ALA A 146 -29.87 33.71 -41.48
N LEU A 147 -29.08 34.54 -42.17
CA LEU A 147 -27.65 34.66 -41.93
C LEU A 147 -27.34 35.14 -40.51
N ALA A 148 -28.02 36.19 -40.06
CA ALA A 148 -27.83 36.71 -38.69
C ALA A 148 -28.15 35.67 -37.64
N GLN A 149 -29.21 34.88 -37.83
CA GLN A 149 -29.57 33.79 -36.93
C GLN A 149 -28.50 32.68 -36.95
N ALA A 150 -28.01 32.28 -38.12
CA ALA A 150 -26.96 31.27 -38.21
C ALA A 150 -25.66 31.73 -37.51
N GLN A 151 -25.29 33.01 -37.67
CA GLN A 151 -24.13 33.61 -36.98
C GLN A 151 -24.31 33.65 -35.48
N ALA A 152 -25.50 33.99 -34.98
CA ALA A 152 -25.80 33.99 -33.54
C ALA A 152 -25.72 32.57 -32.95
N GLU A 153 -26.20 31.55 -33.66
CA GLU A 153 -26.09 30.16 -33.27
C GLU A 153 -24.64 29.68 -33.20
N LEU A 154 -23.80 30.06 -34.18
CA LEU A 154 -22.37 29.76 -34.19
C LEU A 154 -21.66 30.41 -33.00
N GLU A 155 -21.97 31.67 -32.72
CA GLU A 155 -21.39 32.39 -31.55
C GLU A 155 -21.77 31.71 -30.21
N ALA A 156 -23.01 31.29 -30.07
CA ALA A 156 -23.47 30.57 -28.87
C ALA A 156 -22.72 29.24 -28.68
N VAL A 157 -22.52 28.46 -29.74
CA VAL A 157 -21.78 27.19 -29.66
C VAL A 157 -20.30 27.42 -29.41
N ASN A 158 -19.69 28.45 -29.98
CA ASN A 158 -18.30 28.83 -29.69
C ASN A 158 -18.13 29.24 -28.22
N GLY A 159 -19.11 29.96 -27.65
CA GLY A 159 -19.11 30.28 -26.21
C GLY A 159 -19.21 29.05 -25.34
N ALA A 160 -20.05 28.07 -25.67
CA ALA A 160 -20.16 26.81 -24.97
C ALA A 160 -18.87 25.97 -25.09
N LEU A 161 -18.22 25.95 -26.24
CA LEU A 161 -16.93 25.27 -26.45
C LEU A 161 -15.85 25.89 -25.57
N ALA A 162 -15.75 27.20 -25.50
CA ALA A 162 -14.78 27.88 -24.62
C ALA A 162 -14.97 27.50 -23.16
N GLN A 163 -16.20 27.45 -22.67
CA GLN A 163 -16.52 27.01 -21.30
C GLN A 163 -16.16 25.56 -21.06
N ALA A 164 -16.43 24.67 -22.03
CA ALA A 164 -16.10 23.25 -21.93
C ALA A 164 -14.58 23.04 -21.89
N GLN A 165 -13.82 23.78 -22.71
CA GLN A 165 -12.35 23.75 -22.70
C GLN A 165 -11.77 24.25 -21.38
N GLU A 166 -12.35 25.28 -20.78
CA GLU A 166 -11.95 25.78 -19.46
C GLU A 166 -12.20 24.72 -18.37
N SER A 167 -13.36 24.06 -18.42
CA SER A 167 -13.69 22.96 -17.50
C SER A 167 -12.73 21.78 -17.67
N LEU A 168 -12.38 21.41 -18.92
CA LEU A 168 -11.41 20.35 -19.21
C LEU A 168 -10.02 20.69 -18.61
N ASN A 169 -9.57 21.92 -18.81
CA ASN A 169 -8.30 22.39 -18.24
C ASN A 169 -8.30 22.35 -16.71
N ALA A 170 -9.42 22.72 -16.07
CA ALA A 170 -9.57 22.65 -14.62
C ALA A 170 -9.50 21.18 -14.12
N CYS A 171 -10.14 20.24 -14.81
CA CYS A 171 -10.04 18.80 -14.50
C CYS A 171 -8.60 18.27 -14.65
N GLN A 172 -7.89 18.71 -15.69
CA GLN A 172 -6.49 18.30 -15.91
C GLN A 172 -5.52 18.83 -14.86
N GLN A 173 -5.81 20.03 -14.28
CA GLN A 173 -4.97 20.60 -13.23
C GLN A 173 -5.26 20.02 -11.85
N ALA A 174 -6.45 19.45 -11.66
CA ALA A 174 -6.86 18.83 -10.40
C ALA A 174 -6.46 17.33 -10.30
N ALA A 175 -6.05 16.68 -11.39
CA ALA A 175 -5.59 15.31 -11.47
C ALA A 175 -4.08 15.21 -11.28
#